data_22bea2f700abc60cc40c84daeb802c64
#
_entry.id   22bea2f700abc60cc40c84daeb802c64
#
_cell.length_a   1.000
_cell.length_b   1.000
_cell.length_c   1.000
_cell.angle_alpha   90.00
_cell.angle_beta   90.00
_cell.angle_gamma   90.00
#
_symmetry.space_group_name_H-M   'P 1'
#
loop_
_entity.id
_entity.type
_entity.pdbx_description
1 polymer ?
#
loop_
_entity_poly.entity_id
_entity_poly.type
_entity_poly.pdbx_seq_one_letter_code
_entity_poly.pdbx_strand_id
1 'polypeptide(L)'
;ENRIKGAIGYVEYAYVKKNKMNFMLLQNKSGRFVAPDDVTFAAAADGADWFSVPGMGLSIVDQRNPNAWPVSSASFIIMYIDPADKRASQEVIKFFDWAFKNGKKDAADLDYVSLPDALAQQIRTQVWSRIKH
;
A
#
# COMPACT_ATOMS: atom_id res chain seq x y z
N GLU A 1 6.77 13.08 21.19
CA GLU A 1 8.16 12.59 21.08
C GLU A 1 9.16 13.74 21.28
N ASN A 2 9.07 14.84 20.56
CA ASN A 2 10.01 15.95 20.70
C ASN A 2 10.05 16.61 22.09
N ARG A 3 9.08 16.32 22.96
CA ARG A 3 8.99 16.91 24.32
C ARG A 3 9.46 15.97 25.42
N ILE A 4 9.62 14.69 25.13
CA ILE A 4 9.98 13.68 26.14
C ILE A 4 11.23 12.94 25.65
N LYS A 5 12.34 13.13 26.35
CA LYS A 5 13.61 12.48 26.02
C LYS A 5 13.48 10.96 26.13
N GLY A 6 13.84 10.24 25.06
CA GLY A 6 13.76 8.78 24.99
C GLY A 6 12.38 8.23 24.62
N ALA A 7 11.40 9.07 24.28
CA ALA A 7 10.12 8.61 23.78
C ALA A 7 10.24 8.04 22.36
N ILE A 8 9.54 6.93 22.13
CA ILE A 8 9.37 6.29 20.82
C ILE A 8 7.89 6.28 20.51
N GLY A 9 7.52 6.60 19.28
CA GLY A 9 6.14 6.54 18.78
C GLY A 9 6.11 6.03 17.36
N TYR A 10 4.91 5.79 16.86
CA TYR A 10 4.67 5.46 15.46
C TYR A 10 3.61 6.41 14.89
N VAL A 11 3.77 6.73 13.63
CA VAL A 11 2.90 7.66 12.90
C VAL A 11 3.09 7.41 11.41
N GLU A 12 2.11 7.77 10.60
CA GLU A 12 2.18 7.67 9.15
C GLU A 12 3.38 8.44 8.57
N TYR A 13 4.05 7.87 7.57
CA TYR A 13 5.27 8.43 6.99
C TYR A 13 5.07 9.81 6.38
N ALA A 14 3.92 10.04 5.72
CA ALA A 14 3.57 11.37 5.20
C ALA A 14 3.61 12.46 6.29
N TYR A 15 3.13 12.12 7.49
CA TYR A 15 3.19 13.02 8.64
C TYR A 15 4.62 13.27 9.11
N VAL A 16 5.48 12.25 9.10
CA VAL A 16 6.91 12.37 9.45
C VAL A 16 7.59 13.35 8.50
N LYS A 17 7.41 13.21 7.19
CA LYS A 17 8.00 14.09 6.16
C LYS A 17 7.49 15.53 6.30
N LYS A 18 6.18 15.72 6.38
CA LYS A 18 5.55 17.04 6.49
C LYS A 18 6.02 17.81 7.71
N ASN A 19 6.23 17.14 8.82
CA ASN A 19 6.64 17.76 10.09
C ASN A 19 8.15 17.65 10.35
N LYS A 20 8.94 17.17 9.39
CA LYS A 20 10.40 17.01 9.49
C LYS A 20 10.82 16.28 10.76
N MET A 21 10.10 15.22 11.12
CA MET A 21 10.38 14.43 12.31
C MET A 21 11.54 13.47 12.06
N ASN A 22 12.28 13.15 13.11
CA ASN A 22 13.29 12.10 13.05
C ASN A 22 12.60 10.73 12.97
N PHE A 23 13.19 9.82 12.24
CA PHE A 23 12.79 8.42 12.17
C PHE A 23 14.00 7.49 12.37
N MET A 24 13.74 6.26 12.71
CA MET A 24 14.80 5.26 12.89
C MET A 24 14.86 4.31 11.69
N LEU A 25 16.02 3.69 11.49
CA LEU A 25 16.15 2.52 10.64
C LEU A 25 15.62 1.31 11.40
N LEU A 26 14.89 0.44 10.71
CA LEU A 26 14.43 -0.84 11.28
C LEU A 26 15.11 -2.01 10.58
N GLN A 27 15.47 -3.01 11.38
CA GLN A 27 15.97 -4.26 10.84
C GLN A 27 14.78 -5.07 10.30
N ASN A 28 14.85 -5.43 9.02
CA ASN A 28 13.84 -6.26 8.39
C ASN A 28 14.13 -7.77 8.56
N LYS A 29 13.24 -8.62 8.05
CA LYS A 29 13.35 -10.09 8.14
C LYS A 29 14.61 -10.65 7.53
N SER A 30 15.24 -9.95 6.59
CA SER A 30 16.53 -10.34 5.97
C SER A 30 17.75 -9.92 6.79
N GLY A 31 17.55 -9.29 7.95
CA GLY A 31 18.63 -8.78 8.81
C GLY A 31 19.20 -7.42 8.35
N ARG A 32 18.65 -6.79 7.31
CA ARG A 32 19.10 -5.48 6.83
C ARG A 32 18.39 -4.34 7.56
N PHE A 33 19.15 -3.30 7.91
CA PHE A 33 18.57 -2.04 8.38
C PHE A 33 18.13 -1.20 7.18
N VAL A 34 16.87 -0.86 7.13
CA VAL A 34 16.23 -0.09 6.05
C VAL A 34 15.60 1.19 6.59
N ALA A 35 15.51 2.21 5.75
CA ALA A 35 14.79 3.45 6.04
C ALA A 35 13.35 3.37 5.51
N PRO A 36 12.40 4.12 6.08
CA PRO A 36 11.09 4.29 5.47
C PRO A 36 11.20 5.22 4.25
N ASP A 37 10.99 4.70 3.07
CA ASP A 37 10.95 5.44 1.81
C ASP A 37 10.10 4.71 0.76
N ASP A 38 9.87 5.36 -0.37
CA ASP A 38 9.02 4.84 -1.44
C ASP A 38 9.52 3.49 -1.99
N VAL A 39 10.85 3.32 -2.07
CA VAL A 39 11.48 2.10 -2.57
C VAL A 39 11.25 0.94 -1.60
N THR A 40 11.40 1.19 -0.30
CA THR A 40 11.26 0.15 0.73
C THR A 40 9.81 -0.22 1.00
N PHE A 41 8.87 0.70 0.82
CA PHE A 41 7.42 0.41 0.83
C PHE A 41 6.99 -0.39 -0.40
N ALA A 42 7.46 0.00 -1.60
CA ALA A 42 7.20 -0.75 -2.83
C ALA A 42 7.75 -2.18 -2.73
N ALA A 43 8.94 -2.35 -2.15
CA ALA A 43 9.54 -3.67 -1.93
C ALA A 43 8.73 -4.55 -0.97
N ALA A 44 8.05 -3.96 0.01
CA ALA A 44 7.14 -4.70 0.89
C ALA A 44 5.89 -5.20 0.14
N ALA A 45 5.34 -4.38 -0.77
CA ALA A 45 4.19 -4.74 -1.59
C ALA A 45 4.53 -5.77 -2.67
N ASP A 46 5.69 -5.65 -3.31
CA ASP A 46 6.16 -6.52 -4.39
C ASP A 46 6.47 -7.94 -3.89
N GLY A 47 6.96 -8.07 -2.66
CA GLY A 47 7.26 -9.37 -2.04
C GLY A 47 6.05 -10.13 -1.50
N ALA A 48 4.85 -9.60 -1.57
CA ALA A 48 3.66 -10.15 -0.96
C ALA A 48 2.88 -11.07 -1.91
N ASP A 49 2.43 -12.23 -1.41
CA ASP A 49 1.54 -13.13 -2.14
C ASP A 49 0.06 -12.72 -1.96
N TRP A 50 -0.34 -11.66 -2.66
CA TRP A 50 -1.64 -11.02 -2.53
C TRP A 50 -2.84 -11.95 -2.76
N PHE A 51 -2.67 -13.02 -3.55
CA PHE A 51 -3.74 -13.94 -3.92
C PHE A 51 -3.78 -15.19 -3.04
N SER A 52 -2.87 -15.32 -2.06
CA SER A 52 -2.86 -16.44 -1.11
C SER A 52 -4.03 -16.43 -0.12
N VAL A 53 -4.67 -15.28 0.05
CA VAL A 53 -5.83 -15.13 0.95
C VAL A 53 -7.05 -14.56 0.20
N PRO A 54 -8.27 -15.01 0.55
CA PRO A 54 -9.50 -14.50 -0.05
C PRO A 54 -9.60 -12.97 0.10
N GLY A 55 -10.00 -12.29 -0.96
CA GLY A 55 -10.18 -10.84 -0.96
C GLY A 55 -8.88 -10.03 -0.90
N MET A 56 -7.72 -10.66 -1.07
CA MET A 56 -6.40 -10.02 -0.99
C MET A 56 -6.12 -9.35 0.37
N GLY A 57 -6.84 -9.72 1.44
CA GLY A 57 -6.71 -9.13 2.78
C GLY A 57 -5.41 -9.54 3.50
N LEU A 58 -4.29 -9.44 2.81
CA LEU A 58 -2.97 -9.84 3.29
C LEU A 58 -2.29 -8.70 4.06
N SER A 59 -1.66 -9.04 5.19
CA SER A 59 -0.72 -8.14 5.85
C SER A 59 0.62 -8.14 5.12
N ILE A 60 1.15 -6.96 4.83
CA ILE A 60 2.49 -6.80 4.23
C ILE A 60 3.56 -6.41 5.25
N VAL A 61 3.29 -6.67 6.53
CA VAL A 61 4.28 -6.53 7.60
C VAL A 61 5.34 -7.61 7.46
N ASP A 62 6.60 -7.24 7.70
CA ASP A 62 7.76 -8.13 7.79
C ASP A 62 7.94 -9.08 6.60
N GLN A 63 7.85 -8.54 5.39
CA GLN A 63 8.03 -9.29 4.14
C GLN A 63 9.47 -9.79 3.94
N ARG A 64 9.62 -10.86 3.15
CA ARG A 64 10.92 -11.49 2.90
C ARG A 64 11.85 -10.72 1.99
N ASN A 65 11.34 -9.75 1.23
CA ASN A 65 12.17 -8.94 0.34
C ASN A 65 13.25 -8.20 1.16
N PRO A 66 14.53 -8.30 0.81
CA PRO A 66 15.63 -7.72 1.60
C PRO A 66 15.63 -6.18 1.64
N ASN A 67 14.85 -5.55 0.79
CA ASN A 67 14.65 -4.10 0.80
C ASN A 67 13.33 -3.67 1.44
N ALA A 68 12.48 -4.60 1.88
CA ALA A 68 11.16 -4.27 2.41
C ALA A 68 11.26 -3.51 3.74
N TRP A 69 10.50 -2.40 3.85
CA TRP A 69 10.23 -1.78 5.13
C TRP A 69 9.34 -2.70 5.99
N PRO A 70 9.74 -3.06 7.22
CA PRO A 70 9.06 -4.11 7.97
C PRO A 70 7.70 -3.70 8.52
N VAL A 71 7.39 -2.41 8.59
CA VAL A 71 6.11 -1.88 9.09
C VAL A 71 5.38 -1.18 7.96
N SER A 72 4.92 -1.96 6.99
CA SER A 72 4.15 -1.48 5.83
C SER A 72 2.70 -1.94 5.91
N SER A 73 1.79 -1.13 5.38
CA SER A 73 0.38 -1.46 5.24
C SER A 73 -0.14 -1.02 3.89
N ALA A 74 -1.14 -1.73 3.38
CA ALA A 74 -1.87 -1.35 2.18
C ALA A 74 -3.21 -0.72 2.55
N SER A 75 -3.67 0.26 1.76
CA SER A 75 -5.04 0.73 1.81
C SER A 75 -5.92 -0.14 0.92
N PHE A 76 -7.01 -0.65 1.46
CA PHE A 76 -7.92 -1.55 0.75
C PHE A 76 -9.20 -0.82 0.36
N ILE A 77 -9.64 -1.06 -0.87
CA ILE A 77 -10.93 -0.61 -1.39
C ILE A 77 -11.87 -1.81 -1.33
N ILE A 78 -12.91 -1.73 -0.51
CA ILE A 78 -13.87 -2.82 -0.34
C ILE A 78 -15.07 -2.57 -1.25
N MET A 79 -15.41 -3.56 -2.08
CA MET A 79 -16.54 -3.51 -3.00
C MET A 79 -17.37 -4.80 -2.91
N TYR A 80 -18.68 -4.68 -3.13
CA TYR A 80 -19.54 -5.86 -3.26
C TYR A 80 -19.29 -6.59 -4.58
N ILE A 81 -19.22 -7.92 -4.54
CA ILE A 81 -19.15 -8.76 -5.75
C ILE A 81 -20.47 -8.69 -6.52
N ASP A 82 -21.60 -8.63 -5.81
CA ASP A 82 -22.95 -8.46 -6.38
C ASP A 82 -23.57 -7.18 -5.81
N PRO A 83 -23.24 -6.02 -6.40
CA PRO A 83 -23.75 -4.73 -5.91
C PRO A 83 -25.20 -4.53 -6.27
N ALA A 84 -25.97 -3.89 -5.37
CA ALA A 84 -27.36 -3.51 -5.64
C ALA A 84 -27.45 -2.47 -6.77
N ASP A 85 -26.55 -1.49 -6.79
CA ASP A 85 -26.40 -0.52 -7.88
C ASP A 85 -25.15 -0.87 -8.71
N LYS A 86 -25.40 -1.62 -9.79
CA LYS A 86 -24.34 -2.06 -10.72
C LYS A 86 -23.72 -0.89 -11.47
N ARG A 87 -24.51 0.13 -11.82
CA ARG A 87 -24.00 1.31 -12.54
C ARG A 87 -23.04 2.10 -11.67
N ALA A 88 -23.41 2.40 -10.43
CA ALA A 88 -22.53 3.08 -9.48
C ALA A 88 -21.22 2.28 -9.25
N SER A 89 -21.32 0.95 -9.12
CA SER A 89 -20.16 0.08 -8.97
C SER A 89 -19.21 0.15 -10.16
N GLN A 90 -19.75 0.19 -11.39
CA GLN A 90 -18.93 0.35 -12.60
C GLN A 90 -18.20 1.69 -12.64
N GLU A 91 -18.86 2.78 -12.24
CA GLU A 91 -18.21 4.09 -12.19
C GLU A 91 -17.09 4.14 -11.16
N VAL A 92 -17.26 3.46 -10.01
CA VAL A 92 -16.19 3.31 -9.02
C VAL A 92 -15.00 2.53 -9.60
N ILE A 93 -15.23 1.44 -10.33
CA ILE A 93 -14.14 0.68 -11.00
C ILE A 93 -13.43 1.57 -12.02
N LYS A 94 -14.15 2.33 -12.85
CA LYS A 94 -13.55 3.26 -13.80
C LYS A 94 -12.69 4.32 -13.13
N PHE A 95 -13.15 4.86 -12.01
CA PHE A 95 -12.38 5.83 -11.22
C PHE A 95 -11.07 5.23 -10.73
N PHE A 96 -11.09 4.04 -10.12
CA PHE A 96 -9.87 3.41 -9.64
C PHE A 96 -8.96 2.92 -10.77
N ASP A 97 -9.52 2.48 -11.90
CA ASP A 97 -8.72 2.16 -13.10
C ASP A 97 -7.99 3.40 -13.64
N TRP A 98 -8.67 4.53 -13.67
CA TRP A 98 -8.06 5.81 -14.01
C TRP A 98 -6.95 6.18 -13.00
N ALA A 99 -7.22 6.06 -11.71
CA ALA A 99 -6.27 6.37 -10.64
C ALA A 99 -5.00 5.49 -10.75
N PHE A 100 -5.12 4.20 -11.03
CA PHE A 100 -3.98 3.31 -11.24
C PHE A 100 -3.15 3.67 -12.47
N LYS A 101 -3.78 4.24 -13.51
CA LYS A 101 -3.09 4.65 -14.74
C LYS A 101 -2.44 6.03 -14.64
N ASN A 102 -3.10 6.97 -13.97
CA ASN A 102 -2.77 8.39 -14.04
C ASN A 102 -2.39 9.00 -12.69
N GLY A 103 -2.83 8.41 -11.56
CA GLY A 103 -2.70 8.99 -10.22
C GLY A 103 -1.35 8.73 -9.52
N LYS A 104 -0.37 8.13 -10.19
CA LYS A 104 0.93 7.82 -9.55
C LYS A 104 1.64 9.05 -9.01
N LYS A 105 1.63 10.13 -9.78
CA LYS A 105 2.23 11.39 -9.37
C LYS A 105 1.51 11.99 -8.17
N ASP A 106 0.18 12.00 -8.21
CA ASP A 106 -0.64 12.56 -7.12
C ASP A 106 -0.45 11.77 -5.82
N ALA A 107 -0.36 10.44 -5.93
CA ALA A 107 -0.03 9.58 -4.79
C ALA A 107 1.33 9.92 -4.20
N ALA A 108 2.37 10.06 -5.04
CA ALA A 108 3.72 10.41 -4.61
C ALA A 108 3.78 11.82 -3.98
N ASP A 109 3.06 12.79 -4.53
CA ASP A 109 2.97 14.15 -3.98
C ASP A 109 2.30 14.17 -2.59
N LEU A 110 1.49 13.14 -2.28
CA LEU A 110 0.86 12.92 -0.97
C LEU A 110 1.65 11.96 -0.07
N ASP A 111 2.85 11.57 -0.47
CA ASP A 111 3.71 10.62 0.23
C ASP A 111 3.14 9.19 0.35
N TYR A 112 2.29 8.80 -0.62
CA TYR A 112 1.82 7.43 -0.79
C TYR A 112 2.55 6.74 -1.94
N VAL A 113 2.69 5.42 -1.84
CA VAL A 113 3.31 4.60 -2.88
C VAL A 113 2.24 3.93 -3.74
N SER A 114 2.32 4.15 -5.04
CA SER A 114 1.45 3.48 -6.00
C SER A 114 1.75 1.99 -6.06
N LEU A 115 0.72 1.19 -6.32
CA LEU A 115 0.89 -0.25 -6.55
C LEU A 115 1.78 -0.51 -7.78
N PRO A 116 2.58 -1.60 -7.78
CA PRO A 116 3.27 -2.07 -8.96
C PRO A 116 2.28 -2.34 -10.12
N ASP A 117 2.69 -2.01 -11.36
CA ASP A 117 1.81 -2.16 -12.53
C ASP A 117 1.33 -3.60 -12.74
N ALA A 118 2.19 -4.58 -12.45
CA ALA A 118 1.84 -5.99 -12.51
C ALA A 118 0.69 -6.34 -11.55
N LEU A 119 0.75 -5.82 -10.31
CA LEU A 119 -0.31 -6.04 -9.31
C LEU A 119 -1.61 -5.33 -9.72
N ALA A 120 -1.53 -4.09 -10.22
CA ALA A 120 -2.69 -3.37 -10.73
C ALA A 120 -3.37 -4.14 -11.89
N GLN A 121 -2.59 -4.77 -12.78
CA GLN A 121 -3.13 -5.62 -13.85
C GLN A 121 -3.79 -6.89 -13.31
N GLN A 122 -3.21 -7.53 -12.30
CA GLN A 122 -3.81 -8.70 -11.65
C GLN A 122 -5.14 -8.34 -10.96
N ILE A 123 -5.23 -7.17 -10.33
CA ILE A 123 -6.49 -6.68 -9.74
C ILE A 123 -7.57 -6.56 -10.82
N ARG A 124 -7.26 -5.99 -11.98
CA ARG A 124 -8.21 -5.88 -13.11
C ARG A 124 -8.74 -7.24 -13.55
N THR A 125 -7.84 -8.20 -13.73
CA THR A 125 -8.17 -9.49 -14.34
C THR A 125 -8.72 -10.51 -13.35
N GLN A 126 -8.35 -10.47 -12.08
CA GLN A 126 -8.70 -11.49 -11.10
C GLN A 126 -9.68 -11.01 -10.01
N VAL A 127 -9.75 -9.70 -9.78
CA VAL A 127 -10.63 -9.13 -8.74
C VAL A 127 -11.83 -8.44 -9.37
N TRP A 128 -11.61 -7.44 -10.20
CA TRP A 128 -12.71 -6.66 -10.80
C TRP A 128 -13.55 -7.46 -11.77
N SER A 129 -12.97 -8.44 -12.48
CA SER A 129 -13.70 -9.37 -13.34
C SER A 129 -14.76 -10.20 -12.61
N ARG A 130 -14.68 -10.30 -11.28
CA ARG A 130 -15.65 -11.03 -10.45
C ARG A 130 -16.83 -10.17 -10.01
N ILE A 131 -16.72 -8.85 -10.15
CA ILE A 131 -17.81 -7.94 -9.77
C ILE A 131 -18.87 -7.97 -10.86
N LYS A 132 -20.11 -8.29 -10.48
CA LYS A 132 -21.24 -8.38 -11.42
C LYS A 132 -21.64 -7.00 -11.93
N HIS A 133 -21.91 -6.94 -13.21
CA HIS A 133 -22.32 -5.73 -13.95
C HIS A 133 -23.79 -5.79 -14.34
#